data_64455a4702f045ab71c49ce2bfc07668
#
_entry.id   64455a4702f045ab71c49ce2bfc07668
#
_cell.length_a   1.000
_cell.length_b   1.000
_cell.length_c   1.000
_cell.angle_alpha   90.00
_cell.angle_beta   90.00
_cell.angle_gamma   90.00
#
_symmetry.space_group_name_H-M   'P 1'
#
loop_
_entity.id
_entity.type
_entity.pdbx_description
1 polymer ?
#
loop_
_entity_poly.entity_id
_entity_poly.type
_entity_poly.pdbx_seq_one_letter_code
_entity_poly.pdbx_strand_id
1 'polypeptide(L)'
;MANRPTELTSALHDYVLAHGFREDDVLKRLREETQSHEWAIMQITPEQGAFMALLAELIGCTRYLEIGVFTGYSSLNLALTMAPGGHVTALDSNADYTKTAERYWRQAGLAENVELRLGD
;
A
#
# COMPACT_ATOMS: atom_id res chain seq x y z
N MET A 1 -21.57 5.41 -30.64
CA MET A 1 -20.09 5.59 -30.63
C MET A 1 -19.52 5.90 -29.22
N ALA A 2 -20.39 6.17 -28.26
CA ALA A 2 -20.00 6.53 -26.89
C ALA A 2 -19.59 5.34 -25.98
N ASN A 3 -19.62 4.11 -26.43
CA ASN A 3 -19.53 2.93 -25.55
C ASN A 3 -18.25 2.09 -25.73
N ARG A 4 -17.18 2.68 -26.27
CA ARG A 4 -15.88 1.99 -26.25
C ARG A 4 -15.13 2.36 -24.98
N PRO A 5 -14.63 1.38 -24.21
CA PRO A 5 -13.76 1.67 -23.10
C PRO A 5 -12.52 2.41 -23.60
N THR A 6 -12.06 3.38 -22.83
CA THR A 6 -10.80 4.08 -23.09
C THR A 6 -9.65 3.11 -22.87
N GLU A 7 -8.79 2.95 -23.86
CA GLU A 7 -7.56 2.18 -23.69
C GLU A 7 -6.61 2.93 -22.76
N LEU A 8 -6.11 2.27 -21.72
CA LEU A 8 -5.11 2.82 -20.83
C LEU A 8 -3.73 2.78 -21.50
N THR A 9 -3.37 3.85 -22.18
CA THR A 9 -2.03 4.01 -22.73
C THR A 9 -1.02 4.40 -21.65
N SER A 10 0.29 4.22 -21.91
CA SER A 10 1.34 4.66 -20.96
C SER A 10 1.20 6.14 -20.61
N ALA A 11 0.91 7.00 -21.59
CA ALA A 11 0.73 8.42 -21.35
C ALA A 11 -0.47 8.73 -20.44
N LEU A 12 -1.58 8.02 -20.58
CA LEU A 12 -2.72 8.16 -19.67
C LEU A 12 -2.42 7.63 -18.27
N HIS A 13 -1.69 6.53 -18.17
CA HIS A 13 -1.26 6.00 -16.88
C HIS A 13 -0.32 6.98 -16.17
N ASP A 14 0.67 7.52 -16.85
CA ASP A 14 1.57 8.55 -16.30
C ASP A 14 0.80 9.79 -15.82
N TYR A 15 -0.22 10.20 -16.57
CA TYR A 15 -1.09 11.30 -16.16
C TYR A 15 -1.86 10.99 -14.88
N VAL A 16 -2.41 9.77 -14.76
CA VAL A 16 -3.10 9.32 -13.52
C VAL A 16 -2.15 9.34 -12.33
N LEU A 17 -0.92 8.83 -12.50
CA LEU A 17 0.07 8.82 -11.43
C LEU A 17 0.49 10.23 -11.00
N ALA A 18 0.55 11.17 -11.95
CA ALA A 18 0.95 12.56 -11.68
C ALA A 18 -0.16 13.42 -11.04
N HIS A 19 -1.43 13.10 -11.30
CA HIS A 19 -2.55 13.99 -10.97
C HIS A 19 -3.71 13.32 -10.22
N GLY A 20 -3.79 11.99 -10.21
CA GLY A 20 -4.95 11.26 -9.70
C GLY A 20 -5.03 11.20 -8.17
N PHE A 21 -3.91 11.34 -7.48
CA PHE A 21 -3.84 11.24 -6.02
C PHE A 21 -2.54 11.87 -5.49
N ARG A 22 -2.45 11.99 -4.17
CA ARG A 22 -1.23 12.41 -3.48
C ARG A 22 -0.66 11.22 -2.72
N GLU A 23 0.50 10.76 -3.15
CA GLU A 23 1.23 9.69 -2.46
C GLU A 23 2.04 10.31 -1.30
N ASP A 24 1.93 9.74 -0.11
CA ASP A 24 2.75 10.12 1.02
C ASP A 24 4.23 9.84 0.73
N ASP A 25 5.13 10.71 1.20
CA ASP A 25 6.57 10.59 0.94
C ASP A 25 7.17 9.29 1.45
N VAL A 26 6.66 8.74 2.56
CA VAL A 26 7.14 7.46 3.10
C VAL A 26 6.68 6.29 2.23
N LEU A 27 5.46 6.34 1.68
CA LEU A 27 4.97 5.36 0.72
C LEU A 27 5.76 5.38 -0.58
N LYS A 28 6.04 6.59 -1.09
CA LYS A 28 6.84 6.77 -2.30
C LYS A 28 8.23 6.15 -2.15
N ARG A 29 8.92 6.43 -1.05
CA ARG A 29 10.25 5.83 -0.78
C ARG A 29 10.19 4.31 -0.69
N LEU A 30 9.18 3.76 -0.01
CA LEU A 30 8.98 2.31 0.05
C LEU A 30 8.77 1.70 -1.34
N ARG A 31 7.91 2.33 -2.14
CA ARG A 31 7.63 1.88 -3.50
C ARG A 31 8.87 1.89 -4.38
N GLU A 32 9.64 2.98 -4.33
CA GLU A 32 10.87 3.14 -5.10
C GLU A 32 11.95 2.13 -4.68
N GLU A 33 12.12 1.90 -3.39
CA GLU A 33 13.04 0.86 -2.89
C GLU A 33 12.62 -0.54 -3.35
N THR A 34 11.33 -0.85 -3.30
CA THR A 34 10.80 -2.15 -3.74
C THR A 34 10.98 -2.39 -5.24
N GLN A 35 11.07 -1.35 -6.06
CA GLN A 35 11.32 -1.49 -7.51
C GLN A 35 12.64 -2.21 -7.84
N SER A 36 13.62 -2.15 -6.95
CA SER A 36 14.88 -2.87 -7.12
C SER A 36 14.84 -4.34 -6.66
N HIS A 37 13.74 -4.77 -6.08
CA HIS A 37 13.56 -6.14 -5.59
C HIS A 37 13.25 -7.09 -6.76
N GLU A 38 13.80 -8.32 -6.73
CA GLU A 38 13.56 -9.33 -7.78
C GLU A 38 12.06 -9.66 -7.97
N TRP A 39 11.27 -9.53 -6.93
CA TRP A 39 9.82 -9.77 -6.92
C TRP A 39 8.99 -8.48 -6.86
N ALA A 40 9.53 -7.36 -7.36
CA ALA A 40 8.86 -6.07 -7.34
C ALA A 40 7.42 -6.09 -7.91
N ILE A 41 7.13 -7.02 -8.83
CA ILE A 41 5.81 -7.21 -9.42
C ILE A 41 4.73 -7.59 -8.40
N MET A 42 5.10 -8.08 -7.22
CA MET A 42 4.14 -8.40 -6.16
C MET A 42 3.60 -7.15 -5.44
N GLN A 43 4.27 -6.01 -5.58
CA GLN A 43 3.80 -4.76 -5.00
C GLN A 43 2.59 -4.24 -5.79
N ILE A 44 1.54 -3.83 -5.08
CA ILE A 44 0.41 -3.15 -5.73
C ILE A 44 0.86 -1.82 -6.33
N THR A 45 0.12 -1.35 -7.32
CA THR A 45 0.40 -0.04 -7.92
C THR A 45 -0.06 1.11 -7.02
N PRO A 46 0.52 2.31 -7.11
CA PRO A 46 0.13 3.43 -6.26
C PRO A 46 -1.33 3.88 -6.49
N GLU A 47 -1.85 3.79 -7.71
CA GLU A 47 -3.26 4.09 -7.98
C GLU A 47 -4.21 3.05 -7.36
N GLN A 48 -3.81 1.77 -7.30
CA GLN A 48 -4.56 0.77 -6.54
C GLN A 48 -4.55 1.09 -5.05
N GLY A 49 -3.41 1.48 -4.51
CA GLY A 49 -3.30 1.92 -3.11
C GLY A 49 -4.21 3.11 -2.81
N ALA A 50 -4.21 4.12 -3.68
CA ALA A 50 -5.09 5.28 -3.54
C ALA A 50 -6.58 4.91 -3.56
N PHE A 51 -6.98 3.97 -4.41
CA PHE A 51 -8.35 3.47 -4.45
C PHE A 51 -8.72 2.70 -3.18
N MET A 52 -7.83 1.85 -2.68
CA MET A 52 -8.04 1.15 -1.41
C MET A 52 -8.18 2.13 -0.24
N ALA A 53 -7.36 3.18 -0.20
CA ALA A 53 -7.44 4.25 0.79
C ALA A 53 -8.79 4.96 0.74
N LEU A 54 -9.26 5.33 -0.44
CA LEU A 54 -10.58 5.94 -0.63
C LEU A 54 -11.70 5.05 -0.09
N LEU A 55 -11.69 3.75 -0.41
CA LEU A 55 -12.69 2.82 0.09
C LEU A 55 -12.64 2.70 1.62
N ALA A 56 -11.44 2.64 2.21
CA ALA A 56 -11.27 2.57 3.65
C ALA A 56 -11.82 3.83 4.35
N GLU A 57 -11.59 5.02 3.79
CA GLU A 57 -12.15 6.27 4.31
C GLU A 57 -13.68 6.29 4.21
N LEU A 58 -14.25 5.89 3.07
CA LEU A 58 -15.69 5.89 2.84
C LEU A 58 -16.46 5.01 3.83
N ILE A 59 -15.89 3.88 4.23
CA ILE A 59 -16.52 2.96 5.19
C ILE A 59 -16.13 3.26 6.64
N GLY A 60 -15.28 4.26 6.90
CA GLY A 60 -14.76 4.54 8.23
C GLY A 60 -13.95 3.39 8.81
N CYS A 61 -13.07 2.80 8.00
CA CYS A 61 -12.27 1.63 8.37
C CYS A 61 -11.40 1.93 9.60
N THR A 62 -11.53 1.09 10.64
CA THR A 62 -10.72 1.17 11.85
C THR A 62 -9.90 -0.10 12.09
N ARG A 63 -10.19 -1.17 11.37
CA ARG A 63 -9.48 -2.45 11.47
C ARG A 63 -9.31 -3.03 10.07
N TYR A 64 -8.08 -3.37 9.73
CA TYR A 64 -7.72 -3.94 8.44
C TYR A 64 -6.96 -5.25 8.62
N LEU A 65 -7.34 -6.27 7.87
CA LEU A 65 -6.63 -7.53 7.78
C LEU A 65 -5.98 -7.65 6.41
N GLU A 66 -4.68 -7.85 6.37
CA GLU A 66 -3.92 -8.10 5.17
C GLU A 66 -3.31 -9.51 5.18
N ILE A 67 -3.52 -10.24 4.09
CA ILE A 67 -2.92 -11.56 3.86
C ILE A 67 -1.97 -11.43 2.68
N GLY A 68 -0.67 -11.55 2.93
CA GLY A 68 0.39 -11.24 1.98
C GLY A 68 0.84 -9.78 2.11
N VAL A 69 1.91 -9.57 2.83
CA VAL A 69 2.43 -8.23 3.17
C VAL A 69 3.51 -7.78 2.18
N PHE A 70 4.39 -8.72 1.82
CA PHE A 70 5.58 -8.43 1.03
C PHE A 70 6.42 -7.32 1.68
N THR A 71 6.72 -6.23 0.97
CA THR A 71 7.48 -5.08 1.50
C THR A 71 6.61 -4.07 2.25
N GLY A 72 5.28 -4.26 2.30
CA GLY A 72 4.37 -3.55 3.17
C GLY A 72 3.75 -2.28 2.60
N TYR A 73 3.71 -2.09 1.28
CA TYR A 73 3.13 -0.88 0.69
C TYR A 73 1.63 -0.74 1.01
N SER A 74 0.84 -1.79 0.81
CA SER A 74 -0.61 -1.77 1.08
C SER A 74 -0.92 -1.62 2.56
N SER A 75 -0.25 -2.36 3.44
CA SER A 75 -0.44 -2.24 4.89
C SER A 75 -0.07 -0.86 5.43
N LEU A 76 1.04 -0.29 4.96
CA LEU A 76 1.44 1.09 5.32
C LEU A 76 0.42 2.11 4.82
N ASN A 77 -0.04 1.97 3.58
CA ASN A 77 -1.03 2.86 2.98
C ASN A 77 -2.33 2.87 3.80
N LEU A 78 -2.85 1.70 4.18
CA LEU A 78 -4.06 1.61 4.99
C LEU A 78 -3.83 2.12 6.42
N ALA A 79 -2.67 1.86 7.01
CA ALA A 79 -2.33 2.40 8.33
C ALA A 79 -2.27 3.94 8.35
N LEU A 80 -1.73 4.55 7.29
CA LEU A 80 -1.70 6.01 7.13
C LEU A 80 -3.10 6.61 6.91
N THR A 81 -3.98 5.86 6.28
CA THR A 81 -5.33 6.30 5.92
C THR A 81 -6.30 6.27 7.10
N MET A 82 -6.18 5.28 7.97
CA MET A 82 -7.08 5.12 9.11
C MET A 82 -6.94 6.26 10.12
N ALA A 83 -8.06 6.61 10.75
CA ALA A 83 -8.06 7.57 11.86
C ALA A 83 -7.18 7.08 13.03
N PRO A 84 -6.73 7.99 13.93
CA PRO A 84 -5.99 7.60 15.12
C PRO A 84 -6.67 6.47 15.90
N GLY A 85 -5.90 5.44 16.27
CA GLY A 85 -6.42 4.24 16.92
C GLY A 85 -6.81 3.11 15.94
N GLY A 86 -6.66 3.32 14.63
CA GLY A 86 -6.81 2.26 13.63
C GLY A 86 -5.75 1.17 13.79
N HIS A 87 -6.10 -0.06 13.40
CA HIS A 87 -5.22 -1.21 13.58
C HIS A 87 -5.17 -2.09 12.32
N VAL A 88 -3.97 -2.47 11.93
CA VAL A 88 -3.69 -3.41 10.84
C VAL A 88 -3.20 -4.73 11.43
N THR A 89 -3.83 -5.83 11.07
CA THR A 89 -3.28 -7.18 11.28
C THR A 89 -2.71 -7.66 9.95
N ALA A 90 -1.41 -7.86 9.89
CA ALA A 90 -0.66 -8.20 8.69
C ALA A 90 -0.12 -9.63 8.80
N LEU A 91 -0.47 -10.49 7.84
CA LEU A 91 -0.07 -11.90 7.81
C LEU A 91 0.86 -12.15 6.63
N ASP A 92 2.00 -12.77 6.87
CA ASP A 92 2.93 -13.20 5.81
C ASP A 92 3.69 -14.46 6.27
N SER A 93 4.24 -15.19 5.32
CA SER A 93 5.12 -16.34 5.59
C SER A 93 6.60 -16.01 5.43
N ASN A 94 6.95 -14.88 4.82
CA ASN A 94 8.32 -14.51 4.50
C ASN A 94 8.85 -13.38 5.38
N ALA A 95 9.67 -13.76 6.38
CA ALA A 95 10.27 -12.81 7.30
C ALA A 95 11.27 -11.83 6.63
N ASP A 96 11.90 -12.21 5.52
CA ASP A 96 12.87 -11.32 4.85
C ASP A 96 12.16 -10.18 4.13
N TYR A 97 11.02 -10.44 3.50
CA TYR A 97 10.20 -9.41 2.88
C TYR A 97 9.66 -8.42 3.93
N THR A 98 9.12 -8.94 5.01
CA THR A 98 8.48 -8.13 6.04
C THR A 98 9.44 -7.27 6.87
N LYS A 99 10.74 -7.57 6.89
CA LYS A 99 11.76 -6.66 7.48
C LYS A 99 11.72 -5.26 6.87
N THR A 100 11.50 -5.17 5.56
CA THR A 100 11.32 -3.88 4.89
C THR A 100 10.04 -3.20 5.36
N ALA A 101 8.94 -3.93 5.42
CA ALA A 101 7.65 -3.42 5.91
C ALA A 101 7.78 -2.86 7.34
N GLU A 102 8.33 -3.64 8.28
CA GLU A 102 8.52 -3.21 9.66
C GLU A 102 9.39 -1.95 9.78
N ARG A 103 10.42 -1.82 8.96
CA ARG A 103 11.27 -0.64 8.94
C ARG A 103 10.49 0.61 8.51
N TYR A 104 9.65 0.51 7.47
CA TYR A 104 8.84 1.62 7.00
C TYR A 104 7.68 1.95 7.93
N TRP A 105 7.05 0.96 8.59
CA TRP A 105 6.06 1.23 9.64
C TRP A 105 6.66 2.04 10.80
N ARG A 106 7.91 1.71 11.21
CA ARG A 106 8.63 2.50 12.22
C ARG A 106 8.96 3.91 11.73
N GLN A 107 9.43 4.07 10.50
CA GLN A 107 9.71 5.39 9.91
C GLN A 107 8.47 6.29 9.84
N ALA A 108 7.31 5.70 9.59
CA ALA A 108 6.03 6.40 9.57
C ALA A 108 5.45 6.68 10.97
N GLY A 109 6.07 6.17 12.03
CA GLY A 109 5.53 6.28 13.39
C GLY A 109 4.29 5.41 13.65
N LEU A 110 4.09 4.35 12.86
CA LEU A 110 2.89 3.50 12.87
C LEU A 110 3.17 2.06 13.33
N ALA A 111 4.34 1.77 13.86
CA ALA A 111 4.71 0.42 14.31
C ALA A 111 3.72 -0.16 15.32
N GLU A 112 3.18 0.66 16.22
CA GLU A 112 2.18 0.27 17.23
C GLU A 112 0.78 0.01 16.63
N ASN A 113 0.54 0.47 15.41
CA ASN A 113 -0.74 0.32 14.72
C ASN A 113 -0.79 -0.92 13.83
N VAL A 114 0.35 -1.61 13.65
CA VAL A 114 0.46 -2.80 12.78
C VAL A 114 0.96 -3.98 13.57
N GLU A 115 0.16 -5.04 13.62
CA GLU A 115 0.55 -6.33 14.19
C GLU A 115 0.93 -7.29 13.07
N LEU A 116 2.23 -7.62 12.97
CA LEU A 116 2.73 -8.63 12.04
C LEU A 116 2.64 -10.02 12.67
N ARG A 117 2.06 -10.95 11.94
CA ARG A 117 2.07 -12.38 12.28
C ARG A 117 2.69 -13.17 11.14
N LEU A 118 3.79 -13.83 11.44
CA LEU A 118 4.49 -14.71 10.51
C LEU A 118 4.02 -16.16 10.74
N GLY A 119 3.70 -16.84 9.65
CA GLY A 119 3.28 -18.24 9.69
C GLY A 119 2.94 -18.77 8.31
N ASP A 120 2.74 -20.07 8.19
CA ASP A 120 2.30 -20.75 6.97
C ASP A 120 0.77 -20.73 6.84
#